data_1e30731a1b7fe06d949094b3dac463c3
#
_entry.id   1e30731a1b7fe06d949094b3dac463c3
#
_cell.length_a   1.000
_cell.length_b   1.000
_cell.length_c   1.000
_cell.angle_alpha   90.00
_cell.angle_beta   90.00
_cell.angle_gamma   90.00
#
_symmetry.space_group_name_H-M   'P 1'
#
loop_
_entity.id
_entity.type
_entity.pdbx_description
1 polymer ?
#
loop_
_entity_poly.entity_id
_entity_poly.type
_entity_poly.pdbx_seq_one_letter_code
_entity_poly.pdbx_strand_id
1 'polypeptide(L)'
;AVAAYELAAAGHAVLLVEEGRYFGRSDFTGPSFYLQRLLYRSAGSTATLGNTVIPVPVGRTVGGTTTVNSGTCYRMPERIYTDWQTHHGLAEYTETALAPSYERVEAVLGVQPAASKLVGAAANAVGKACDELGYVHGPLRRNAPDCDGQGLCCFGCPTDAKRSTNVSYVPLALQAGAQLLTEAKAEHLIIEGGRAV
;
A
#
# COMPACT_ATOMS: atom_id res chain seq x y z
N ALA A 1 3.75 -5.52 7.55
CA ALA A 1 4.13 -4.32 8.32
C ALA A 1 3.08 -3.99 9.39
N VAL A 2 1.78 -3.81 9.00
CA VAL A 2 0.72 -3.46 9.97
C VAL A 2 0.60 -4.53 11.07
N ALA A 3 0.41 -5.80 10.71
CA ALA A 3 0.34 -6.90 11.69
C ALA A 3 1.59 -6.98 12.58
N ALA A 4 2.79 -6.75 12.00
CA ALA A 4 4.02 -6.73 12.77
C ALA A 4 4.03 -5.62 13.84
N TYR A 5 3.54 -4.43 13.48
CA TYR A 5 3.42 -3.33 14.43
C TYR A 5 2.39 -3.64 15.54
N GLU A 6 1.19 -4.08 15.18
CA GLU A 6 0.13 -4.35 16.16
C GLU A 6 0.55 -5.48 17.14
N LEU A 7 1.19 -6.54 16.65
CA LEU A 7 1.68 -7.63 17.50
C LEU A 7 2.84 -7.19 18.39
N ALA A 8 3.81 -6.45 17.85
CA ALA A 8 4.94 -5.96 18.65
C ALA A 8 4.48 -4.97 19.71
N ALA A 9 3.57 -4.05 19.36
CA ALA A 9 2.96 -3.11 20.32
C ALA A 9 2.15 -3.81 21.42
N ALA A 10 1.61 -5.01 21.13
CA ALA A 10 0.96 -5.87 22.13
C ALA A 10 1.96 -6.71 22.95
N GLY A 11 3.26 -6.53 22.77
CA GLY A 11 4.33 -7.21 23.55
C GLY A 11 4.74 -8.57 23.02
N HIS A 12 4.32 -8.96 21.81
CA HIS A 12 4.76 -10.20 21.19
C HIS A 12 6.16 -10.06 20.59
N ALA A 13 6.96 -11.14 20.63
CA ALA A 13 8.20 -11.24 19.88
C ALA A 13 7.86 -11.40 18.38
N VAL A 14 8.29 -10.46 17.55
CA VAL A 14 7.92 -10.42 16.13
C VAL A 14 9.17 -10.36 15.26
N LEU A 15 9.25 -11.25 14.28
CA LEU A 15 10.21 -11.21 13.19
C LEU A 15 9.45 -10.93 11.88
N LEU A 16 9.76 -9.82 11.24
CA LEU A 16 9.28 -9.47 9.90
C LEU A 16 10.32 -9.94 8.87
N VAL A 17 9.92 -10.84 7.98
CA VAL A 17 10.80 -11.40 6.94
C VAL A 17 10.38 -10.83 5.58
N GLU A 18 11.35 -10.28 4.83
CA GLU A 18 11.14 -9.69 3.51
C GLU A 18 12.12 -10.27 2.49
N GLU A 19 11.61 -10.73 1.36
CA GLU A 19 12.41 -11.29 0.26
C GLU A 19 13.33 -10.25 -0.39
N GLY A 20 12.86 -9.02 -0.51
CA GLY A 20 13.61 -7.91 -1.07
C GLY A 20 14.50 -7.22 -0.05
N ARG A 21 15.30 -6.28 -0.51
CA ARG A 21 16.10 -5.43 0.35
C ARG A 21 15.33 -4.17 0.78
N TYR A 22 15.87 -3.46 1.76
CA TYR A 22 15.43 -2.11 2.08
C TYR A 22 16.00 -1.11 1.07
N PHE A 23 15.14 -0.22 0.59
CA PHE A 23 15.52 0.91 -0.25
C PHE A 23 15.11 2.21 0.45
N GLY A 24 16.04 3.16 0.51
CA GLY A 24 15.81 4.49 1.06
C GLY A 24 15.69 5.55 -0.04
N ARG A 25 15.55 6.79 0.37
CA ARG A 25 15.33 7.95 -0.52
C ARG A 25 16.34 8.05 -1.65
N SER A 26 17.63 7.84 -1.36
CA SER A 26 18.72 7.93 -2.32
C SER A 26 18.68 6.84 -3.41
N ASP A 27 18.01 5.72 -3.11
CA ASP A 27 17.90 4.59 -4.04
C ASP A 27 16.81 4.82 -5.10
N PHE A 28 15.82 5.69 -4.82
CA PHE A 28 14.71 5.99 -5.72
C PHE A 28 15.07 7.03 -6.80
N THR A 29 16.31 7.04 -7.22
CA THR A 29 16.86 7.90 -8.25
C THR A 29 17.36 7.07 -9.42
N GLY A 30 17.06 7.46 -10.64
CA GLY A 30 17.54 6.75 -11.81
C GLY A 30 16.47 6.40 -12.83
N PRO A 31 16.84 5.73 -13.92
CA PRO A 31 15.89 5.36 -14.97
C PRO A 31 14.83 4.39 -14.46
N SER A 32 13.57 4.61 -14.84
CA SER A 32 12.42 3.79 -14.44
C SER A 32 12.62 2.28 -14.70
N PHE A 33 13.25 1.94 -15.82
CA PHE A 33 13.56 0.55 -16.16
C PHE A 33 14.49 -0.12 -15.13
N TYR A 34 15.50 0.60 -14.65
CA TYR A 34 16.40 0.10 -13.62
C TYR A 34 15.68 -0.10 -12.30
N LEU A 35 14.90 0.90 -11.86
CA LEU A 35 14.10 0.82 -10.64
C LEU A 35 13.05 -0.30 -10.70
N GLN A 36 12.44 -0.52 -11.85
CA GLN A 36 11.49 -1.63 -12.04
C GLN A 36 12.16 -2.99 -11.80
N ARG A 37 13.37 -3.20 -12.30
CA ARG A 37 14.12 -4.44 -12.07
C ARG A 37 14.51 -4.65 -10.62
N LEU A 38 14.81 -3.59 -9.88
CA LEU A 38 15.20 -3.65 -8.48
C LEU A 38 14.02 -3.87 -7.55
N LEU A 39 12.94 -3.11 -7.76
CA LEU A 39 11.86 -2.97 -6.80
C LEU A 39 10.71 -3.97 -7.01
N TYR A 40 10.62 -4.58 -8.20
CA TYR A 40 9.53 -5.48 -8.54
C TYR A 40 9.99 -6.93 -8.65
N ARG A 41 9.12 -7.85 -8.24
CA ARG A 41 9.28 -9.28 -8.50
C ARG A 41 9.25 -9.53 -10.01
N SER A 42 10.20 -10.29 -10.54
CA SER A 42 10.31 -10.58 -11.97
C SER A 42 10.24 -9.32 -12.85
N ALA A 43 10.83 -8.21 -12.38
CA ALA A 43 10.78 -6.91 -13.06
C ALA A 43 9.34 -6.44 -13.39
N GLY A 44 8.36 -6.78 -12.55
CA GLY A 44 6.94 -6.45 -12.74
C GLY A 44 6.17 -7.41 -13.66
N SER A 45 6.81 -8.46 -14.18
CA SER A 45 6.20 -9.44 -15.10
C SER A 45 5.49 -10.56 -14.33
N THR A 46 4.64 -10.21 -13.37
CA THR A 46 3.79 -11.14 -12.62
C THR A 46 2.34 -10.97 -13.05
N ALA A 47 1.60 -12.08 -13.11
CA ALA A 47 0.20 -12.08 -13.51
C ALA A 47 -0.58 -13.16 -12.78
N THR A 48 -1.89 -12.99 -12.69
CA THR A 48 -2.79 -14.05 -12.24
C THR A 48 -3.03 -15.07 -13.35
N LEU A 49 -3.23 -16.33 -12.96
CA LEU A 49 -3.71 -17.39 -13.84
C LEU A 49 -5.20 -17.63 -13.53
N GLY A 50 -6.01 -17.71 -14.58
CA GLY A 50 -7.46 -17.90 -14.47
C GLY A 50 -8.13 -17.74 -15.83
N ASN A 51 -9.41 -17.41 -15.85
CA ASN A 51 -10.19 -17.18 -17.06
C ASN A 51 -9.61 -16.05 -17.93
N THR A 52 -8.94 -15.11 -17.29
CA THR A 52 -8.25 -13.99 -17.94
C THR A 52 -6.91 -13.75 -17.24
N VAL A 53 -5.86 -13.55 -18.02
CA VAL A 53 -4.55 -13.17 -17.49
C VAL A 53 -4.59 -11.69 -17.12
N ILE A 54 -4.41 -11.40 -15.83
CA ILE A 54 -4.38 -10.01 -15.32
C ILE A 54 -2.96 -9.72 -14.84
N PRO A 55 -2.27 -8.71 -15.43
CA PRO A 55 -0.98 -8.27 -14.90
C PRO A 55 -1.12 -7.74 -13.46
N VAL A 56 -0.32 -8.29 -12.56
CA VAL A 56 -0.28 -7.87 -11.15
C VAL A 56 1.17 -7.61 -10.75
N PRO A 57 1.70 -6.41 -11.03
CA PRO A 57 3.07 -6.08 -10.63
C PRO A 57 3.18 -6.05 -9.10
N VAL A 58 4.07 -6.89 -8.56
CA VAL A 58 4.25 -7.06 -7.12
C VAL A 58 5.61 -6.49 -6.70
N GLY A 59 5.63 -5.66 -5.66
CA GLY A 59 6.85 -5.13 -5.07
C GLY A 59 7.66 -6.22 -4.36
N ARG A 60 8.99 -6.18 -4.52
CA ARG A 60 9.98 -7.01 -3.83
C ARG A 60 10.97 -6.12 -3.11
N THR A 61 10.55 -5.57 -2.00
CA THR A 61 11.27 -4.59 -1.18
C THR A 61 10.61 -4.48 0.17
N VAL A 62 11.31 -4.00 1.18
CA VAL A 62 10.66 -3.61 2.43
C VAL A 62 9.55 -2.62 2.15
N GLY A 63 8.35 -2.90 2.66
CA GLY A 63 7.11 -2.19 2.32
C GLY A 63 6.32 -2.82 1.16
N GLY A 64 6.90 -3.77 0.44
CA GLY A 64 6.24 -4.52 -0.63
C GLY A 64 5.63 -3.61 -1.70
N THR A 65 4.46 -3.97 -2.18
CA THR A 65 3.74 -3.21 -3.21
C THR A 65 3.34 -1.80 -2.76
N THR A 66 3.28 -1.50 -1.45
CA THR A 66 3.02 -0.13 -0.99
C THR A 66 4.13 0.85 -1.36
N THR A 67 5.37 0.36 -1.50
CA THR A 67 6.52 1.17 -1.93
C THR A 67 6.45 1.56 -3.40
N VAL A 68 5.79 0.75 -4.24
CA VAL A 68 5.75 0.91 -5.70
C VAL A 68 4.37 1.18 -6.26
N ASN A 69 3.34 1.37 -5.44
CA ASN A 69 2.01 1.75 -5.90
C ASN A 69 1.87 3.27 -6.08
N SER A 70 0.74 3.70 -6.64
CA SER A 70 0.44 5.12 -6.86
C SER A 70 0.10 5.89 -5.57
N GLY A 71 -0.12 5.20 -4.45
CA GLY A 71 -0.50 5.83 -3.17
C GLY A 71 -1.95 6.33 -3.12
N THR A 72 -2.82 5.82 -3.99
CA THR A 72 -4.26 6.12 -3.97
C THR A 72 -4.95 5.32 -2.88
N CYS A 73 -5.76 5.99 -2.06
CA CYS A 73 -6.41 5.42 -0.90
C CYS A 73 -7.91 5.67 -0.94
N TYR A 74 -8.68 4.60 -1.03
CA TYR A 74 -10.14 4.62 -0.92
C TYR A 74 -10.61 3.62 0.11
N ARG A 75 -11.69 3.95 0.81
CA ARG A 75 -12.43 2.98 1.60
C ARG A 75 -13.23 2.09 0.66
N MET A 76 -13.52 0.88 1.11
CA MET A 76 -14.29 -0.08 0.34
C MET A 76 -15.71 0.46 0.09
N PRO A 77 -16.23 0.39 -1.13
CA PRO A 77 -17.58 0.87 -1.44
C PRO A 77 -18.65 -0.09 -0.89
N GLU A 78 -19.82 0.46 -0.55
CA GLU A 78 -20.95 -0.26 0.06
C GLU A 78 -21.31 -1.58 -0.64
N ARG A 79 -21.32 -1.58 -1.98
CA ARG A 79 -21.64 -2.79 -2.76
C ARG A 79 -20.73 -3.98 -2.45
N ILE A 80 -19.48 -3.75 -2.04
CA ILE A 80 -18.54 -4.82 -1.69
C ILE A 80 -18.84 -5.36 -0.30
N TYR A 81 -19.22 -4.51 0.67
CA TYR A 81 -19.70 -4.99 1.98
C TYR A 81 -20.92 -5.88 1.81
N THR A 82 -21.89 -5.46 0.98
CA THR A 82 -23.07 -6.24 0.68
C THR A 82 -22.73 -7.59 0.05
N ASP A 83 -21.81 -7.61 -0.91
CA ASP A 83 -21.32 -8.84 -1.55
C ASP A 83 -20.67 -9.79 -0.54
N TRP A 84 -19.79 -9.28 0.31
CA TRP A 84 -19.13 -10.05 1.35
C TRP A 84 -20.13 -10.69 2.33
N GLN A 85 -21.13 -9.94 2.76
CA GLN A 85 -22.17 -10.43 3.68
C GLN A 85 -23.06 -11.48 3.01
N THR A 86 -23.43 -11.26 1.75
CA THR A 86 -24.40 -12.11 1.04
C THR A 86 -23.77 -13.40 0.51
N HIS A 87 -22.56 -13.34 -0.04
CA HIS A 87 -21.97 -14.46 -0.77
C HIS A 87 -20.76 -15.09 -0.10
N HIS A 88 -20.14 -14.42 0.88
CA HIS A 88 -18.89 -14.89 1.48
C HIS A 88 -18.99 -15.18 2.99
N GLY A 89 -20.17 -15.04 3.59
CA GLY A 89 -20.41 -15.36 5.01
C GLY A 89 -19.68 -14.40 5.97
N LEU A 90 -19.33 -13.19 5.51
CA LEU A 90 -18.59 -12.19 6.26
C LEU A 90 -19.52 -11.09 6.82
N ALA A 91 -20.58 -11.53 7.53
CA ALA A 91 -21.65 -10.66 8.02
C ALA A 91 -21.16 -9.57 9.01
N GLU A 92 -20.08 -9.83 9.74
CA GLU A 92 -19.49 -8.94 10.73
C GLU A 92 -18.69 -7.78 10.11
N TYR A 93 -18.28 -7.91 8.85
CA TYR A 93 -17.51 -6.86 8.17
C TYR A 93 -18.43 -5.84 7.51
N THR A 94 -18.97 -4.94 8.33
CA THR A 94 -19.76 -3.80 7.86
C THR A 94 -18.91 -2.54 7.70
N GLU A 95 -19.40 -1.55 7.00
CA GLU A 95 -18.73 -0.24 6.92
C GLU A 95 -18.49 0.34 8.31
N THR A 96 -19.51 0.29 9.18
CA THR A 96 -19.42 0.78 10.56
C THR A 96 -18.39 0.01 11.39
N ALA A 97 -18.32 -1.31 11.23
CA ALA A 97 -17.35 -2.13 11.97
C ALA A 97 -15.90 -1.85 11.54
N LEU A 98 -15.68 -1.55 10.26
CA LEU A 98 -14.34 -1.28 9.72
C LEU A 98 -13.95 0.21 9.81
N ALA A 99 -14.87 1.14 10.01
CA ALA A 99 -14.60 2.58 10.06
C ALA A 99 -13.47 2.96 11.04
N PRO A 100 -13.40 2.46 12.29
CA PRO A 100 -12.31 2.78 13.21
C PRO A 100 -10.94 2.30 12.70
N SER A 101 -10.90 1.17 11.99
CA SER A 101 -9.66 0.65 11.40
C SER A 101 -9.19 1.49 10.22
N TYR A 102 -10.12 1.94 9.37
CA TYR A 102 -9.79 2.90 8.31
C TYR A 102 -9.25 4.21 8.88
N GLU A 103 -9.91 4.79 9.86
CA GLU A 103 -9.51 6.06 10.49
C GLU A 103 -8.10 5.97 11.08
N ARG A 104 -7.80 4.88 11.79
CA ARG A 104 -6.47 4.63 12.36
C ARG A 104 -5.40 4.51 11.27
N VAL A 105 -5.66 3.75 10.21
CA VAL A 105 -4.71 3.57 9.10
C VAL A 105 -4.54 4.87 8.32
N GLU A 106 -5.63 5.56 8.00
CA GLU A 106 -5.61 6.84 7.30
C GLU A 106 -4.83 7.91 8.07
N ALA A 107 -4.96 7.93 9.40
CA ALA A 107 -4.20 8.84 10.27
C ALA A 107 -2.69 8.55 10.22
N VAL A 108 -2.27 7.28 10.36
CA VAL A 108 -0.86 6.88 10.28
C VAL A 108 -0.27 7.19 8.91
N LEU A 109 -1.02 6.95 7.85
CA LEU A 109 -0.57 7.18 6.49
C LEU A 109 -0.73 8.64 6.03
N GLY A 110 -1.37 9.51 6.81
CA GLY A 110 -1.65 10.90 6.45
C GLY A 110 -2.50 11.00 5.18
N VAL A 111 -3.56 10.19 5.08
CA VAL A 111 -4.41 10.15 3.88
C VAL A 111 -5.24 11.40 3.77
N GLN A 112 -5.04 12.14 2.68
CA GLN A 112 -5.78 13.38 2.39
C GLN A 112 -6.00 13.56 0.89
N PRO A 113 -6.90 14.46 0.46
CA PRO A 113 -7.03 14.83 -0.94
C PRO A 113 -5.71 15.34 -1.52
N ALA A 114 -5.41 14.99 -2.76
CA ALA A 114 -4.24 15.53 -3.46
C ALA A 114 -4.29 17.07 -3.48
N ALA A 115 -3.16 17.72 -3.19
CA ALA A 115 -3.09 19.17 -3.15
C ALA A 115 -3.45 19.78 -4.51
N SER A 116 -4.25 20.85 -4.53
CA SER A 116 -4.73 21.49 -5.76
C SER A 116 -3.60 21.91 -6.71
N LYS A 117 -2.46 22.33 -6.17
CA LYS A 117 -1.26 22.68 -6.96
C LYS A 117 -0.70 21.52 -7.78
N LEU A 118 -1.07 20.28 -7.46
CA LEU A 118 -0.64 19.06 -8.17
C LEU A 118 -1.68 18.58 -9.19
N VAL A 119 -2.84 19.23 -9.26
CA VAL A 119 -3.90 18.88 -10.20
C VAL A 119 -3.57 19.53 -11.54
N GLY A 120 -3.33 18.72 -12.55
CA GLY A 120 -2.98 19.20 -13.89
C GLY A 120 -4.17 19.76 -14.67
N ALA A 121 -3.88 20.47 -15.77
CA ALA A 121 -4.89 21.10 -16.62
C ALA A 121 -5.95 20.12 -17.14
N ALA A 122 -5.55 18.90 -17.52
CA ALA A 122 -6.47 17.88 -17.99
C ALA A 122 -7.50 17.47 -16.92
N ALA A 123 -7.04 17.25 -15.67
CA ALA A 123 -7.92 16.90 -14.57
C ALA A 123 -8.87 18.05 -14.20
N ASN A 124 -8.39 19.30 -14.26
CA ASN A 124 -9.22 20.48 -14.05
C ASN A 124 -10.30 20.62 -15.15
N ALA A 125 -9.97 20.33 -16.42
CA ALA A 125 -10.95 20.35 -17.51
C ALA A 125 -12.02 19.25 -17.33
N VAL A 126 -11.61 18.05 -16.90
CA VAL A 126 -12.57 16.98 -16.56
C VAL A 126 -13.45 17.39 -15.39
N GLY A 127 -12.89 17.97 -14.33
CA GLY A 127 -13.68 18.47 -13.19
C GLY A 127 -14.72 19.47 -13.60
N LYS A 128 -14.35 20.47 -14.43
CA LYS A 128 -15.30 21.45 -14.96
C LYS A 128 -16.43 20.82 -15.77
N ALA A 129 -16.11 19.85 -16.62
CA ALA A 129 -17.13 19.12 -17.39
C ALA A 129 -18.06 18.30 -16.47
N CYS A 130 -17.53 17.71 -15.40
CA CYS A 130 -18.34 17.03 -14.39
C CYS A 130 -19.30 17.98 -13.68
N ASP A 131 -18.83 19.19 -13.33
CA ASP A 131 -19.69 20.23 -12.73
C ASP A 131 -20.85 20.59 -13.67
N GLU A 132 -20.56 20.82 -14.95
CA GLU A 132 -21.57 21.17 -15.98
C GLU A 132 -22.58 20.03 -16.19
N LEU A 133 -22.18 18.77 -16.02
CA LEU A 133 -23.04 17.60 -16.20
C LEU A 133 -23.67 17.10 -14.88
N GLY A 134 -23.38 17.72 -13.75
CA GLY A 134 -23.89 17.31 -12.43
C GLY A 134 -23.31 16.00 -11.91
N TYR A 135 -22.12 15.59 -12.34
CA TYR A 135 -21.44 14.40 -11.84
C TYR A 135 -20.65 14.70 -10.57
N VAL A 136 -20.70 13.77 -9.62
CA VAL A 136 -19.86 13.82 -8.42
C VAL A 136 -18.41 13.53 -8.78
N HIS A 137 -17.52 14.44 -8.44
CA HIS A 137 -16.10 14.29 -8.68
C HIS A 137 -15.27 14.94 -7.56
N GLY A 138 -13.98 14.70 -7.53
CA GLY A 138 -13.07 15.32 -6.57
C GLY A 138 -11.64 14.83 -6.73
N PRO A 139 -10.70 15.46 -6.04
CA PRO A 139 -9.31 15.04 -6.06
C PRO A 139 -9.14 13.64 -5.44
N LEU A 140 -8.24 12.85 -5.99
CA LEU A 140 -7.88 11.55 -5.42
C LEU A 140 -7.38 11.71 -3.99
N ARG A 141 -7.83 10.85 -3.07
CA ARG A 141 -7.24 10.74 -1.74
C ARG A 141 -5.95 9.91 -1.82
N ARG A 142 -4.90 10.41 -1.19
CA ARG A 142 -3.57 9.80 -1.28
C ARG A 142 -2.85 9.81 0.07
N ASN A 143 -2.01 8.81 0.29
CA ASN A 143 -1.11 8.75 1.46
C ASN A 143 0.20 9.52 1.22
N ALA A 144 0.11 10.70 0.64
CA ALA A 144 1.27 11.54 0.32
C ALA A 144 1.01 13.01 0.71
N PRO A 145 0.90 13.31 2.04
CA PRO A 145 0.52 14.64 2.52
C PRO A 145 1.49 15.74 2.08
N ASP A 146 2.79 15.43 2.03
CA ASP A 146 3.86 16.40 1.74
C ASP A 146 4.38 16.28 0.30
N CYS A 147 3.55 15.78 -0.64
CA CYS A 147 3.96 15.54 -2.01
C CYS A 147 4.33 16.84 -2.74
N ASP A 148 5.51 16.84 -3.35
CA ASP A 148 6.05 17.94 -4.16
C ASP A 148 5.92 17.72 -5.68
N GLY A 149 5.29 16.59 -6.10
CA GLY A 149 4.99 16.34 -7.51
C GLY A 149 6.07 15.59 -8.29
N GLN A 150 6.95 14.81 -7.64
CA GLN A 150 8.04 14.06 -8.31
C GLN A 150 7.57 13.09 -9.40
N GLY A 151 6.32 12.60 -9.34
CA GLY A 151 5.76 11.70 -10.36
C GLY A 151 6.32 10.27 -10.36
N LEU A 152 7.18 9.91 -9.40
CA LEU A 152 7.89 8.62 -9.34
C LEU A 152 7.21 7.57 -8.44
N CYS A 153 5.94 7.75 -8.09
CA CYS A 153 5.27 6.92 -7.08
C CYS A 153 5.38 5.41 -7.32
N CYS A 154 5.32 4.96 -8.58
CA CYS A 154 5.44 3.55 -8.94
C CYS A 154 6.90 3.03 -8.94
N PHE A 155 7.87 3.88 -8.66
CA PHE A 155 9.30 3.53 -8.59
C PHE A 155 9.93 3.94 -7.25
N GLY A 156 9.11 4.08 -6.20
CA GLY A 156 9.50 4.58 -4.91
C GLY A 156 9.17 6.06 -4.73
N CYS A 157 9.61 6.65 -3.63
CA CYS A 157 9.40 8.07 -3.35
C CYS A 157 10.71 8.68 -2.83
N PRO A 158 11.41 9.49 -3.64
CA PRO A 158 12.72 10.04 -3.26
C PRO A 158 12.64 11.09 -2.15
N THR A 159 11.43 11.53 -1.78
CA THR A 159 11.21 12.52 -0.71
C THR A 159 10.55 11.92 0.53
N ASP A 160 10.18 10.63 0.52
CA ASP A 160 9.36 9.95 1.54
C ASP A 160 7.99 10.59 1.80
N ALA A 161 7.57 11.51 0.93
CA ALA A 161 6.24 12.11 1.03
C ALA A 161 5.11 11.07 0.90
N LYS A 162 5.33 10.02 0.08
CA LYS A 162 4.42 8.87 0.05
C LYS A 162 4.67 7.98 1.26
N ARG A 163 3.70 7.92 2.17
CA ARG A 163 3.71 7.17 3.43
C ARG A 163 3.48 5.67 3.21
N SER A 164 4.26 5.06 2.31
CA SER A 164 4.31 3.61 2.13
C SER A 164 4.81 2.92 3.39
N THR A 165 4.55 1.62 3.56
CA THR A 165 4.80 0.95 4.84
C THR A 165 6.27 0.88 5.23
N ASN A 166 7.22 1.02 4.30
CA ASN A 166 8.66 1.15 4.60
C ASN A 166 9.01 2.41 5.40
N VAL A 167 8.23 3.49 5.28
CA VAL A 167 8.45 4.75 6.01
C VAL A 167 7.39 5.04 7.06
N SER A 168 6.38 4.20 7.18
CA SER A 168 5.31 4.32 8.18
C SER A 168 5.28 3.13 9.14
N TYR A 169 4.59 2.05 8.83
CA TYR A 169 4.38 0.92 9.74
C TYR A 169 5.63 0.09 10.05
N VAL A 170 6.61 -0.01 9.13
CA VAL A 170 7.85 -0.75 9.41
C VAL A 170 8.67 -0.06 10.50
N PRO A 171 8.95 1.27 10.41
CA PRO A 171 9.58 1.97 11.52
C PRO A 171 8.82 1.85 12.85
N LEU A 172 7.49 1.95 12.84
CA LEU A 172 6.68 1.77 14.05
C LEU A 172 6.82 0.37 14.64
N ALA A 173 6.83 -0.68 13.81
CA ALA A 173 7.03 -2.05 14.26
C ALA A 173 8.41 -2.24 14.90
N LEU A 174 9.45 -1.68 14.28
CA LEU A 174 10.82 -1.75 14.81
C LEU A 174 10.96 -0.99 16.15
N GLN A 175 10.34 0.18 16.25
CA GLN A 175 10.29 0.94 17.51
C GLN A 175 9.55 0.19 18.62
N ALA A 176 8.54 -0.60 18.26
CA ALA A 176 7.82 -1.49 19.19
C ALA A 176 8.56 -2.79 19.51
N GLY A 177 9.79 -3.00 19.01
CA GLY A 177 10.63 -4.15 19.31
C GLY A 177 10.58 -5.29 18.29
N ALA A 178 9.89 -5.15 17.18
CA ALA A 178 9.97 -6.12 16.09
C ALA A 178 11.37 -6.13 15.46
N GLN A 179 11.76 -7.29 14.94
CA GLN A 179 12.98 -7.46 14.16
C GLN A 179 12.63 -7.52 12.66
N LEU A 180 13.54 -7.07 11.81
CA LEU A 180 13.40 -7.13 10.36
C LEU A 180 14.57 -7.91 9.76
N LEU A 181 14.25 -8.93 8.97
CA LEU A 181 15.20 -9.68 8.17
C LEU A 181 14.90 -9.44 6.69
N THR A 182 15.81 -8.83 5.97
CA THR A 182 15.70 -8.55 4.54
C THR A 182 16.47 -9.57 3.71
N GLU A 183 16.20 -9.63 2.41
CA GLU A 183 16.81 -10.56 1.46
C GLU A 183 16.63 -12.04 1.88
N ALA A 184 15.54 -12.31 2.60
CA ALA A 184 15.17 -13.59 3.14
C ALA A 184 13.79 -13.99 2.64
N LYS A 185 13.75 -14.98 1.76
CA LYS A 185 12.50 -15.49 1.20
C LYS A 185 11.94 -16.60 2.07
N ALA A 186 10.70 -16.45 2.54
CA ALA A 186 9.97 -17.55 3.16
C ALA A 186 9.51 -18.51 2.07
N GLU A 187 10.04 -19.74 2.07
CA GLU A 187 9.68 -20.74 1.07
C GLU A 187 8.43 -21.52 1.47
N HIS A 188 8.33 -21.96 2.72
CA HIS A 188 7.20 -22.71 3.24
C HIS A 188 7.13 -22.61 4.77
N LEU A 189 5.98 -22.91 5.32
CA LEU A 189 5.78 -23.07 6.75
C LEU A 189 5.94 -24.56 7.11
N ILE A 190 6.72 -24.84 8.13
CA ILE A 190 6.76 -26.19 8.73
C ILE A 190 5.67 -26.22 9.80
N ILE A 191 4.73 -27.15 9.67
CA ILE A 191 3.59 -27.29 10.59
C ILE A 191 3.69 -28.62 11.32
N GLU A 192 3.80 -28.57 12.65
CA GLU A 192 3.81 -29.72 13.53
C GLU A 192 2.73 -29.56 14.61
N GLY A 193 1.89 -30.57 14.77
CA GLY A 193 0.79 -30.53 15.76
C GLY A 193 -0.18 -29.36 15.58
N GLY A 194 -0.38 -28.86 14.34
CA GLY A 194 -1.25 -27.73 14.01
C GLY A 194 -0.64 -26.35 14.31
N ARG A 195 0.66 -26.28 14.59
CA ARG A 195 1.39 -25.02 14.84
C ARG A 195 2.54 -24.88 13.86
N ALA A 196 2.84 -23.64 13.48
CA ALA A 196 4.09 -23.32 12.79
C ALA A 196 5.28 -23.45 13.77
N VAL A 197 6.33 -24.14 13.37
CA VAL A 197 7.56 -24.41 14.13
C VAL A 197 8.77 -23.96 13.33
#